data_4fc3cb06a85132be3a60b17aa86249e1
#
_entry.id   4fc3cb06a85132be3a60b17aa86249e1
#
_cell.length_a   1.000
_cell.length_b   1.000
_cell.length_c   1.000
_cell.angle_alpha   90.00
_cell.angle_beta   90.00
_cell.angle_gamma   90.00
#
_symmetry.space_group_name_H-M   'P 1'
#
loop_
_entity.id
_entity.type
_entity.pdbx_description
1 polymer ?
#
loop_
_entity_poly.entity_id
_entity_poly.type
_entity_poly.pdbx_seq_one_letter_code
_entity_poly.pdbx_strand_id
1 'polypeptide(L)'
;VIRFVAVCIALTFAVSTASAPLAAQSSGDVRAATPIKHVVILYGENVSFDHYFATYPKAANPPDEPVFHAVPGTPAVNGLVASHLLRNNPNLTNTANGADAADPFRLDRTQANTADQNHAYTAEEQAYDGGKADLFPKYTGKGTTGGVGAFGSRGQVMGYFDGNTVTAVWRYAQHFAMSDNTYTDVYGPSTPGALNIVSGQTNGMLASAKTKAPATVAVPSYFINDGQGGMTMINDVDPASDVCSNPNDQVSMSGRNIGDL
;
A
#
# COMPACT_ATOMS: atom_id res chain seq x y z
N VAL A 1 -51.06 -18.59 67.09
CA VAL A 1 -50.71 -18.73 65.69
C VAL A 1 -50.69 -17.32 65.06
N ILE A 2 -49.52 -16.71 64.91
CA ILE A 2 -49.35 -15.41 64.33
C ILE A 2 -48.90 -15.59 62.88
N ARG A 3 -49.71 -15.07 61.95
CA ARG A 3 -49.38 -15.08 60.49
C ARG A 3 -48.67 -13.73 60.20
N PHE A 4 -47.45 -13.81 59.77
CA PHE A 4 -46.74 -12.69 59.14
C PHE A 4 -47.10 -12.62 57.65
N VAL A 5 -47.61 -11.48 57.20
CA VAL A 5 -47.79 -11.15 55.79
C VAL A 5 -46.58 -10.32 55.38
N ALA A 6 -45.74 -10.89 54.49
CA ALA A 6 -44.63 -10.16 53.87
C ALA A 6 -45.16 -9.39 52.68
N VAL A 7 -45.06 -8.07 52.73
CA VAL A 7 -45.32 -7.19 51.56
C VAL A 7 -44.02 -6.98 50.80
N CYS A 8 -43.90 -7.54 49.61
CA CYS A 8 -42.81 -7.24 48.72
C CYS A 8 -43.12 -5.96 47.92
N ILE A 9 -42.41 -4.89 48.23
CA ILE A 9 -42.41 -3.67 47.41
C ILE A 9 -41.36 -3.84 46.30
N ALA A 10 -41.81 -4.03 45.07
CA ALA A 10 -40.95 -4.04 43.88
C ALA A 10 -40.69 -2.57 43.48
N LEU A 11 -39.48 -2.09 43.72
CA LEU A 11 -38.99 -0.80 43.17
C LEU A 11 -38.56 -1.05 41.74
N THR A 12 -39.33 -0.62 40.77
CA THR A 12 -38.92 -0.56 39.35
C THR A 12 -38.13 0.73 39.15
N PHE A 13 -36.80 0.58 39.04
CA PHE A 13 -35.94 1.67 38.52
C PHE A 13 -36.12 1.77 37.03
N ALA A 14 -36.82 2.79 36.55
CA ALA A 14 -36.82 3.17 35.16
C ALA A 14 -35.50 3.88 34.86
N VAL A 15 -34.56 3.18 34.24
CA VAL A 15 -33.34 3.80 33.69
C VAL A 15 -33.73 4.48 32.38
N SER A 16 -33.96 5.79 32.44
CA SER A 16 -34.09 6.61 31.25
C SER A 16 -32.71 6.77 30.63
N THR A 17 -32.39 6.00 29.60
CA THR A 17 -31.23 6.27 28.75
C THR A 17 -31.54 7.50 27.90
N ALA A 18 -31.20 8.67 28.39
CA ALA A 18 -31.14 9.86 27.56
C ALA A 18 -29.96 9.69 26.59
N SER A 19 -30.25 9.27 25.37
CA SER A 19 -29.32 9.41 24.27
C SER A 19 -29.13 10.91 24.02
N ALA A 20 -28.07 11.47 24.57
CA ALA A 20 -27.62 12.79 24.15
C ALA A 20 -27.28 12.72 22.65
N PRO A 21 -27.82 13.62 21.82
CA PRO A 21 -27.36 13.70 20.45
C PRO A 21 -25.85 13.97 20.50
N LEU A 22 -25.03 13.17 19.82
CA LEU A 22 -23.67 13.55 19.50
C LEU A 22 -23.79 14.88 18.73
N ALA A 23 -23.56 15.98 19.44
CA ALA A 23 -23.35 17.25 18.78
C ALA A 23 -22.13 17.02 17.87
N ALA A 24 -22.34 17.10 16.55
CA ALA A 24 -21.24 17.25 15.62
C ALA A 24 -20.42 18.43 16.17
N GLN A 25 -19.20 18.14 16.63
CA GLN A 25 -18.28 19.21 16.99
C GLN A 25 -18.15 20.05 15.73
N SER A 26 -18.69 21.27 15.79
CA SER A 26 -18.35 22.26 14.80
C SER A 26 -16.82 22.26 14.74
N SER A 27 -16.27 22.15 13.52
CA SER A 27 -14.85 22.32 13.28
C SER A 27 -14.46 23.73 13.73
N GLY A 28 -14.40 23.93 15.04
CA GLY A 28 -13.82 25.12 15.65
C GLY A 28 -12.39 25.17 15.13
N ASP A 29 -12.00 26.34 14.67
CA ASP A 29 -10.70 26.65 14.11
C ASP A 29 -9.61 26.04 15.01
N VAL A 30 -9.20 24.78 14.72
CA VAL A 30 -8.11 24.12 15.43
C VAL A 30 -6.88 24.94 15.09
N ARG A 31 -6.47 25.78 16.03
CA ARG A 31 -5.34 26.67 15.84
C ARG A 31 -4.08 25.82 15.75
N ALA A 32 -3.59 25.63 14.53
CA ALA A 32 -2.34 24.92 14.32
C ALA A 32 -1.21 25.61 15.11
N ALA A 33 -0.34 24.81 15.73
CA ALA A 33 0.85 25.31 16.43
C ALA A 33 1.88 25.97 15.48
N THR A 34 1.70 25.80 14.19
CA THR A 34 2.54 26.34 13.10
C THR A 34 1.67 27.13 12.11
N PRO A 35 2.25 27.91 11.20
CA PRO A 35 1.50 28.55 10.12
C PRO A 35 0.91 27.56 9.10
N ILE A 36 1.30 26.29 9.15
CA ILE A 36 0.79 25.23 8.24
C ILE A 36 -0.62 24.85 8.73
N LYS A 37 -1.61 25.06 7.87
CA LYS A 37 -3.02 24.70 8.12
C LYS A 37 -3.46 23.42 7.43
N HIS A 38 -2.80 23.08 6.34
CA HIS A 38 -3.13 21.92 5.53
C HIS A 38 -1.85 21.18 5.15
N VAL A 39 -1.88 19.87 5.24
CA VAL A 39 -0.83 18.97 4.75
C VAL A 39 -1.46 18.07 3.70
N VAL A 40 -0.88 18.03 2.51
CA VAL A 40 -1.28 17.11 1.44
C VAL A 40 -0.17 16.11 1.24
N ILE A 41 -0.49 14.84 1.43
CA ILE A 41 0.45 13.73 1.24
C ILE A 41 0.03 13.00 -0.02
N LEU A 42 0.91 12.98 -1.03
CA LEU A 42 0.77 12.15 -2.22
C LEU A 42 1.53 10.85 -1.95
N TYR A 43 0.78 9.80 -1.70
CA TYR A 43 1.33 8.47 -1.52
C TYR A 43 1.17 7.70 -2.82
N GLY A 44 2.30 7.45 -3.50
CA GLY A 44 2.29 6.67 -4.75
C GLY A 44 2.15 5.18 -4.43
N GLU A 45 1.22 4.55 -5.11
CA GLU A 45 1.06 3.11 -5.11
C GLU A 45 0.67 2.72 -6.56
N ASN A 46 0.73 1.66 -6.95
CA ASN A 46 0.85 0.23 -6.83
C ASN A 46 2.27 -0.22 -7.29
N VAL A 47 3.26 0.63 -7.17
CA VAL A 47 4.64 0.42 -7.62
C VAL A 47 5.65 0.97 -6.62
N SER A 48 6.87 0.45 -6.68
CA SER A 48 7.95 0.90 -5.79
C SER A 48 8.38 2.35 -6.08
N PHE A 49 9.05 2.97 -5.12
CA PHE A 49 9.71 4.26 -5.30
C PHE A 49 10.63 4.27 -6.52
N ASP A 50 11.44 3.24 -6.69
CA ASP A 50 12.37 3.14 -7.81
C ASP A 50 11.70 3.05 -9.17
N HIS A 51 10.46 2.56 -9.25
CA HIS A 51 9.73 2.54 -10.50
C HIS A 51 9.49 3.94 -11.10
N TYR A 52 9.33 4.96 -10.22
CA TYR A 52 9.14 6.34 -10.65
C TYR A 52 10.36 7.25 -10.45
N PHE A 53 11.26 6.92 -9.55
CA PHE A 53 12.35 7.81 -9.16
C PHE A 53 13.74 7.18 -9.22
N ALA A 54 13.89 5.98 -9.78
CA ALA A 54 15.16 5.25 -9.82
C ALA A 54 16.38 6.09 -10.21
N THR A 55 16.20 7.00 -11.18
CA THR A 55 17.27 7.82 -11.75
C THR A 55 17.13 9.31 -11.43
N TYR A 56 16.15 9.70 -10.60
CA TYR A 56 15.96 11.10 -10.23
C TYR A 56 17.26 11.69 -9.64
N PRO A 57 17.67 12.88 -10.03
CA PRO A 57 16.97 13.85 -10.87
C PRO A 57 17.40 13.84 -12.36
N LYS A 58 17.98 12.77 -12.88
CA LYS A 58 18.50 12.68 -14.25
C LYS A 58 17.57 11.90 -15.17
N ALA A 59 16.93 12.60 -16.11
CA ALA A 59 16.17 11.99 -17.20
C ALA A 59 17.05 11.71 -18.41
N ALA A 60 16.66 10.73 -19.23
CA ALA A 60 17.41 10.35 -20.43
C ALA A 60 17.31 11.40 -21.56
N ASN A 61 16.20 12.12 -21.64
CA ASN A 61 15.90 13.17 -22.61
C ASN A 61 16.09 12.74 -24.08
N PRO A 62 15.46 11.66 -24.54
CA PRO A 62 15.49 11.33 -25.94
C PRO A 62 14.74 12.37 -26.78
N PRO A 63 15.04 12.49 -28.11
CA PRO A 63 14.52 13.60 -28.93
C PRO A 63 13.00 13.65 -29.09
N ASP A 64 12.34 12.53 -28.96
CA ASP A 64 10.90 12.33 -29.19
C ASP A 64 10.05 12.33 -27.91
N GLU A 65 10.67 12.59 -26.78
CA GLU A 65 9.97 12.65 -25.48
C GLU A 65 10.03 14.04 -24.84
N PRO A 66 9.08 14.38 -23.94
CA PRO A 66 9.13 15.63 -23.20
C PRO A 66 10.43 15.76 -22.41
N VAL A 67 11.13 16.86 -22.61
CA VAL A 67 12.40 17.11 -21.94
C VAL A 67 12.17 17.43 -20.46
N PHE A 68 12.99 16.84 -19.60
CA PHE A 68 13.06 17.17 -18.19
C PHE A 68 14.48 17.58 -17.78
N HIS A 69 14.58 18.77 -17.22
CA HIS A 69 15.81 19.22 -16.55
C HIS A 69 15.49 19.60 -15.12
N ALA A 70 16.19 18.98 -14.19
CA ALA A 70 16.08 19.33 -12.79
C ALA A 70 16.65 20.73 -12.51
N VAL A 71 16.14 21.39 -11.49
CA VAL A 71 16.71 22.64 -10.98
C VAL A 71 18.16 22.39 -10.54
N PRO A 72 19.10 23.29 -10.88
CA PRO A 72 20.48 23.16 -10.41
C PRO A 72 20.55 23.00 -8.90
N GLY A 73 21.33 22.02 -8.43
CA GLY A 73 21.46 21.73 -7.01
C GLY A 73 20.42 20.73 -6.46
N THR A 74 19.52 20.21 -7.29
CA THR A 74 18.60 19.13 -6.86
C THR A 74 19.43 17.93 -6.38
N PRO A 75 19.21 17.43 -5.15
CA PRO A 75 19.91 16.26 -4.65
C PRO A 75 19.49 14.99 -5.40
N ALA A 76 20.40 14.04 -5.50
CA ALA A 76 20.05 12.70 -5.93
C ALA A 76 19.26 11.96 -4.82
N VAL A 77 18.39 11.07 -5.23
CA VAL A 77 17.64 10.21 -4.31
C VAL A 77 18.46 9.00 -3.88
N ASN A 78 18.07 8.35 -2.80
CA ASN A 78 18.51 7.02 -2.41
C ASN A 78 17.84 5.97 -3.32
N GLY A 79 18.24 5.93 -4.57
CA GLY A 79 17.68 5.07 -5.62
C GLY A 79 18.74 4.22 -6.31
N LEU A 80 18.38 3.63 -7.44
CA LEU A 80 19.23 2.65 -8.15
C LEU A 80 20.57 3.21 -8.64
N VAL A 81 20.65 4.52 -8.92
CA VAL A 81 21.91 5.15 -9.33
C VAL A 81 22.88 5.24 -8.16
N ALA A 82 22.42 5.76 -7.03
CA ALA A 82 23.26 5.94 -5.84
C ALA A 82 23.73 4.60 -5.27
N SER A 83 22.89 3.58 -5.36
CA SER A 83 23.17 2.22 -4.89
C SER A 83 23.95 1.37 -5.91
N HIS A 84 24.28 1.90 -7.09
CA HIS A 84 24.94 1.16 -8.18
C HIS A 84 24.18 -0.09 -8.66
N LEU A 85 22.84 -0.07 -8.57
CA LEU A 85 21.97 -1.22 -8.87
C LEU A 85 21.36 -1.17 -10.27
N LEU A 86 21.71 -0.20 -11.11
CA LEU A 86 21.25 -0.14 -12.52
C LEU A 86 21.91 -1.19 -13.42
N ARG A 87 23.04 -1.73 -13.02
CA ARG A 87 23.78 -2.76 -13.76
C ARG A 87 24.33 -3.80 -12.82
N ASN A 88 24.39 -5.04 -13.29
CA ASN A 88 24.76 -6.19 -12.46
C ASN A 88 23.85 -6.31 -11.22
N ASN A 89 22.58 -5.98 -11.40
CA ASN A 89 21.59 -6.08 -10.33
C ASN A 89 21.48 -7.52 -9.83
N PRO A 90 21.26 -7.74 -8.52
CA PRO A 90 21.03 -9.08 -7.99
C PRO A 90 19.94 -9.86 -8.74
N ASN A 91 18.90 -9.18 -9.27
CA ASN A 91 17.85 -9.81 -10.05
C ASN A 91 18.32 -10.30 -11.44
N LEU A 92 19.37 -9.70 -12.01
CA LEU A 92 20.02 -10.24 -13.21
C LEU A 92 20.93 -11.43 -12.86
N THR A 93 21.68 -11.32 -11.77
CA THR A 93 22.74 -12.28 -11.46
C THR A 93 22.26 -13.52 -10.72
N ASN A 94 21.09 -13.48 -10.10
CA ASN A 94 20.50 -14.66 -9.48
C ASN A 94 19.93 -15.62 -10.52
N THR A 95 20.58 -16.75 -10.71
CA THR A 95 20.21 -17.78 -11.69
C THR A 95 18.81 -18.37 -11.50
N ALA A 96 18.22 -18.22 -10.31
CA ALA A 96 16.88 -18.70 -10.03
C ALA A 96 15.78 -17.90 -10.77
N ASN A 97 16.09 -16.71 -11.29
CA ASN A 97 15.21 -15.95 -12.18
C ASN A 97 15.16 -16.51 -13.62
N GLY A 98 16.09 -17.38 -13.96
CA GLY A 98 16.12 -18.06 -15.26
C GLY A 98 16.24 -17.08 -16.44
N ALA A 99 15.43 -17.31 -17.47
CA ALA A 99 15.41 -16.47 -18.68
C ALA A 99 14.79 -15.08 -18.48
N ASP A 100 14.12 -14.87 -17.35
CA ASP A 100 13.47 -13.60 -17.01
C ASP A 100 14.38 -12.67 -16.20
N ALA A 101 15.60 -13.12 -15.85
CA ALA A 101 16.59 -12.32 -15.14
C ALA A 101 16.89 -11.03 -15.92
N ALA A 102 16.85 -9.89 -15.25
CA ALA A 102 17.03 -8.60 -15.89
C ALA A 102 17.68 -7.58 -14.96
N ASP A 103 18.52 -6.70 -15.53
CA ASP A 103 18.85 -5.43 -14.89
C ASP A 103 17.66 -4.47 -14.96
N PRO A 104 17.59 -3.47 -14.06
CA PRO A 104 16.65 -2.37 -14.23
C PRO A 104 16.80 -1.69 -15.59
N PHE A 105 15.68 -1.45 -16.25
CA PHE A 105 15.67 -0.82 -17.57
C PHE A 105 14.62 0.29 -17.65
N ARG A 106 14.93 1.30 -18.46
CA ARG A 106 14.02 2.42 -18.67
C ARG A 106 12.82 1.99 -19.52
N LEU A 107 11.64 2.33 -19.05
CA LEU A 107 10.39 2.27 -19.81
C LEU A 107 10.18 3.62 -20.50
N ASP A 108 9.93 3.61 -21.79
CA ASP A 108 9.59 4.81 -22.54
C ASP A 108 8.07 5.05 -22.59
N ARG A 109 7.65 6.12 -23.24
CA ARG A 109 6.22 6.47 -23.30
C ARG A 109 5.37 5.45 -24.07
N THR A 110 5.95 4.67 -24.96
CA THR A 110 5.24 3.58 -25.69
C THR A 110 5.02 2.38 -24.78
N GLN A 111 5.79 2.28 -23.70
CA GLN A 111 5.75 1.23 -22.69
C GLN A 111 5.05 1.68 -21.40
N ALA A 112 4.31 2.79 -21.45
CA ALA A 112 3.63 3.35 -20.28
C ALA A 112 2.54 2.43 -19.69
N ASN A 113 2.00 1.52 -20.50
CA ASN A 113 1.04 0.53 -20.06
C ASN A 113 1.74 -0.80 -19.80
N THR A 114 2.01 -1.07 -18.55
CA THR A 114 2.67 -2.29 -18.07
C THR A 114 1.65 -3.35 -17.65
N ALA A 115 2.08 -4.61 -17.62
CA ALA A 115 1.29 -5.67 -17.00
C ALA A 115 1.20 -5.44 -15.49
N ASP A 116 0.09 -5.84 -14.93
CA ASP A 116 -0.15 -5.85 -13.48
C ASP A 116 0.74 -6.92 -12.82
N GLN A 117 1.76 -6.47 -12.08
CA GLN A 117 2.70 -7.34 -11.40
C GLN A 117 2.03 -8.07 -10.23
N ASN A 118 2.57 -9.20 -9.81
CA ASN A 118 2.02 -9.94 -8.68
C ASN A 118 2.49 -9.28 -7.37
N HIS A 119 1.60 -8.57 -6.71
CA HIS A 119 1.82 -7.88 -5.45
C HIS A 119 1.17 -8.58 -4.24
N ALA A 120 0.89 -9.87 -4.34
CA ALA A 120 0.41 -10.64 -3.20
C ALA A 120 1.50 -10.80 -2.13
N TYR A 121 1.10 -10.77 -0.86
CA TYR A 121 2.01 -10.88 0.28
C TYR A 121 3.09 -11.97 0.13
N THR A 122 2.67 -13.20 -0.14
CA THR A 122 3.63 -14.32 -0.25
C THR A 122 4.57 -14.17 -1.44
N ALA A 123 4.11 -13.60 -2.56
CA ALA A 123 4.94 -13.40 -3.73
C ALA A 123 6.04 -12.37 -3.46
N GLU A 124 5.70 -11.27 -2.81
CA GLU A 124 6.69 -10.24 -2.47
C GLU A 124 7.65 -10.69 -1.36
N GLU A 125 7.16 -11.41 -0.34
CA GLU A 125 8.02 -12.00 0.68
C GLU A 125 9.07 -12.95 0.06
N GLN A 126 8.65 -13.78 -0.90
CA GLN A 126 9.55 -14.65 -1.64
C GLN A 126 10.53 -13.89 -2.54
N ALA A 127 10.08 -12.80 -3.17
CA ALA A 127 10.94 -11.95 -3.99
C ALA A 127 11.98 -11.19 -3.17
N TYR A 128 11.62 -10.82 -1.94
CA TYR A 128 12.51 -10.18 -0.97
C TYR A 128 13.65 -11.09 -0.50
N ASP A 129 13.47 -12.40 -0.50
CA ASP A 129 14.47 -13.43 -0.20
C ASP A 129 15.34 -13.12 1.05
N GLY A 130 14.68 -12.81 2.16
CA GLY A 130 15.36 -12.52 3.42
C GLY A 130 16.27 -11.28 3.39
N GLY A 131 15.96 -10.32 2.53
CA GLY A 131 16.69 -9.05 2.41
C GLY A 131 17.61 -8.93 1.21
N LYS A 132 17.76 -9.97 0.40
CA LYS A 132 18.59 -9.91 -0.82
C LYS A 132 17.88 -9.17 -1.95
N ALA A 133 16.53 -9.16 -1.94
CA ALA A 133 15.69 -8.51 -2.94
C ALA A 133 16.07 -8.88 -4.39
N ASP A 134 16.31 -10.15 -4.64
CA ASP A 134 16.95 -10.65 -5.87
C ASP A 134 16.10 -11.66 -6.67
N LEU A 135 14.81 -11.84 -6.30
CA LEU A 135 13.92 -12.82 -6.94
C LEU A 135 12.62 -12.20 -7.46
N PHE A 136 12.60 -10.90 -7.76
CA PHE A 136 11.41 -10.21 -8.27
C PHE A 136 10.92 -10.75 -9.62
N PRO A 137 11.76 -10.99 -10.64
CA PRO A 137 11.29 -11.59 -11.89
C PRO A 137 10.61 -12.94 -11.68
N LYS A 138 11.11 -13.74 -10.75
CA LYS A 138 10.61 -15.09 -10.50
C LYS A 138 9.23 -15.11 -9.84
N TYR A 139 9.02 -14.29 -8.82
CA TYR A 139 7.84 -14.38 -7.96
C TYR A 139 6.78 -13.32 -8.22
N THR A 140 7.19 -12.11 -8.60
CA THR A 140 6.27 -10.99 -8.83
C THR A 140 6.12 -10.63 -10.30
N GLY A 141 7.09 -10.97 -11.14
CA GLY A 141 7.14 -10.53 -12.53
C GLY A 141 6.03 -11.07 -13.42
N LYS A 142 5.45 -10.19 -14.25
CA LYS A 142 4.58 -10.49 -15.38
C LYS A 142 4.97 -9.60 -16.56
N GLY A 143 4.95 -10.16 -17.77
CA GLY A 143 5.25 -9.41 -19.00
C GLY A 143 4.01 -8.86 -19.67
N THR A 144 4.15 -7.74 -20.35
CA THR A 144 3.09 -7.19 -21.21
C THR A 144 2.91 -8.03 -22.45
N THR A 145 1.69 -8.43 -22.74
CA THR A 145 1.35 -9.23 -23.95
C THR A 145 1.77 -8.48 -25.21
N GLY A 146 2.53 -9.16 -26.07
CA GLY A 146 3.09 -8.58 -27.30
C GLY A 146 4.35 -7.74 -27.10
N GLY A 147 4.80 -7.56 -25.84
CA GLY A 147 6.06 -6.90 -25.54
C GLY A 147 7.28 -7.74 -25.96
N VAL A 148 8.44 -7.10 -26.05
CA VAL A 148 9.72 -7.71 -26.44
C VAL A 148 10.74 -7.61 -25.31
N GLY A 149 11.63 -8.59 -25.21
CA GLY A 149 12.68 -8.62 -24.19
C GLY A 149 12.12 -8.60 -22.78
N ALA A 150 12.76 -7.89 -21.86
CA ALA A 150 12.32 -7.78 -20.47
C ALA A 150 10.89 -7.22 -20.33
N PHE A 151 10.48 -6.31 -21.21
CA PHE A 151 9.12 -5.74 -21.21
C PHE A 151 8.03 -6.78 -21.53
N GLY A 152 8.33 -7.77 -22.37
CA GLY A 152 7.41 -8.85 -22.71
C GLY A 152 7.52 -10.08 -21.82
N SER A 153 8.44 -10.09 -20.87
CA SER A 153 8.72 -11.21 -19.98
C SER A 153 8.52 -10.82 -18.51
N ARG A 154 8.70 -11.77 -17.61
CA ARG A 154 8.64 -11.52 -16.16
C ARG A 154 9.70 -10.52 -15.67
N GLY A 155 10.75 -10.29 -16.49
CA GLY A 155 11.72 -9.22 -16.24
C GLY A 155 11.12 -7.80 -16.23
N GLN A 156 9.87 -7.60 -16.69
CA GLN A 156 9.20 -6.30 -16.69
C GLN A 156 9.12 -5.64 -15.32
N VAL A 157 9.07 -6.41 -14.25
CA VAL A 157 9.09 -5.91 -12.88
C VAL A 157 10.32 -5.04 -12.58
N MET A 158 11.39 -5.19 -13.35
CA MET A 158 12.62 -4.39 -13.24
C MET A 158 12.55 -3.07 -14.04
N GLY A 159 11.42 -2.77 -14.67
CA GLY A 159 11.22 -1.55 -15.43
C GLY A 159 11.06 -0.32 -14.53
N TYR A 160 11.61 0.83 -14.97
CA TYR A 160 11.39 2.11 -14.30
C TYR A 160 11.10 3.21 -15.33
N PHE A 161 10.34 4.21 -14.90
CA PHE A 161 10.12 5.45 -15.63
C PHE A 161 11.09 6.54 -15.17
N ASP A 162 11.39 7.48 -16.05
CA ASP A 162 12.11 8.70 -15.69
C ASP A 162 11.25 9.96 -15.92
N GLY A 163 11.86 11.13 -15.73
CA GLY A 163 11.17 12.41 -15.86
C GLY A 163 10.59 12.71 -17.24
N ASN A 164 10.97 11.97 -18.27
CA ASN A 164 10.42 12.10 -19.60
C ASN A 164 9.03 11.45 -19.70
N THR A 165 8.80 10.37 -18.97
CA THR A 165 7.52 9.67 -18.92
C THR A 165 6.63 10.17 -17.77
N VAL A 166 7.17 10.24 -16.54
CA VAL A 166 6.44 10.71 -15.35
C VAL A 166 6.74 12.17 -15.01
N THR A 167 6.73 13.02 -16.01
CA THR A 167 7.15 14.43 -15.94
C THR A 167 6.45 15.23 -14.84
N ALA A 168 5.14 15.02 -14.65
CA ALA A 168 4.37 15.75 -13.63
C ALA A 168 4.83 15.37 -12.21
N VAL A 169 5.03 14.09 -11.95
CA VAL A 169 5.49 13.57 -10.64
C VAL A 169 6.87 14.12 -10.30
N TRP A 170 7.79 14.13 -11.27
CA TRP A 170 9.13 14.70 -11.08
C TRP A 170 9.10 16.22 -10.89
N ARG A 171 8.14 16.93 -11.52
CA ARG A 171 7.93 18.37 -11.27
C ARG A 171 7.42 18.63 -9.86
N TYR A 172 6.52 17.80 -9.33
CA TYR A 172 6.12 17.92 -7.92
C TYR A 172 7.32 17.73 -6.99
N ALA A 173 8.19 16.76 -7.24
CA ALA A 173 9.41 16.54 -6.47
C ALA A 173 10.40 17.75 -6.53
N GLN A 174 10.35 18.58 -7.58
CA GLN A 174 11.14 19.82 -7.68
C GLN A 174 10.58 20.96 -6.82
N HIS A 175 9.31 20.93 -6.45
CA HIS A 175 8.63 22.04 -5.78
C HIS A 175 8.19 21.73 -4.36
N PHE A 176 8.06 20.46 -4.01
CA PHE A 176 7.57 20.01 -2.72
C PHE A 176 8.55 19.04 -2.06
N ALA A 177 8.33 18.73 -0.80
CA ALA A 177 9.14 17.73 -0.11
C ALA A 177 8.83 16.32 -0.64
N MET A 178 9.86 15.51 -0.74
CA MET A 178 9.78 14.10 -1.13
C MET A 178 10.56 13.26 -0.12
N SER A 179 10.03 12.10 0.24
CA SER A 179 10.73 11.09 1.03
C SER A 179 11.20 9.96 0.11
N ASP A 180 12.48 9.64 0.18
CA ASP A 180 13.13 8.54 -0.55
C ASP A 180 13.57 7.39 0.37
N ASN A 181 13.11 7.41 1.64
CA ASN A 181 13.37 6.39 2.65
C ASN A 181 12.10 6.00 3.40
N THR A 182 10.95 5.98 2.72
CA THR A 182 9.70 5.48 3.28
C THR A 182 9.55 4.00 2.97
N TYR A 183 9.31 3.21 3.99
CA TYR A 183 9.08 1.77 3.89
C TYR A 183 7.68 1.45 4.37
N THR A 184 7.07 0.45 3.75
CA THR A 184 5.82 -0.15 4.23
C THR A 184 6.12 -1.14 5.33
N ASP A 185 5.17 -1.40 6.20
CA ASP A 185 5.27 -2.32 7.33
C ASP A 185 4.74 -3.73 7.00
N VAL A 186 4.29 -3.93 5.77
CA VAL A 186 3.78 -5.21 5.25
C VAL A 186 4.22 -5.39 3.81
N TYR A 187 4.50 -6.62 3.39
CA TYR A 187 4.70 -6.97 1.99
C TYR A 187 3.37 -6.93 1.25
N GLY A 188 3.42 -6.48 -0.01
CA GLY A 188 2.39 -6.74 -0.99
C GLY A 188 1.26 -5.75 -1.01
N PRO A 189 0.02 -6.19 -0.83
CA PRO A 189 -1.13 -5.58 -1.46
C PRO A 189 -1.53 -4.23 -0.88
N SER A 190 -2.30 -3.48 -1.68
CA SER A 190 -2.65 -2.08 -1.42
C SER A 190 -3.52 -1.88 -0.19
N THR A 191 -4.46 -2.80 0.08
CA THR A 191 -5.42 -2.63 1.18
C THR A 191 -4.74 -2.54 2.56
N PRO A 192 -3.84 -3.46 2.96
CA PRO A 192 -3.10 -3.31 4.21
C PRO A 192 -2.27 -2.02 4.26
N GLY A 193 -1.60 -1.68 3.14
CA GLY A 193 -0.81 -0.46 3.05
C GLY A 193 -1.64 0.80 3.25
N ALA A 194 -2.79 0.92 2.58
CA ALA A 194 -3.71 2.04 2.72
C ALA A 194 -4.27 2.17 4.14
N LEU A 195 -4.61 1.05 4.77
CA LEU A 195 -5.07 1.04 6.16
C LEU A 195 -3.97 1.49 7.12
N ASN A 196 -2.75 1.06 6.93
CA ASN A 196 -1.61 1.48 7.75
C ASN A 196 -1.34 2.98 7.67
N ILE A 197 -1.54 3.62 6.51
CA ILE A 197 -1.39 5.08 6.35
C ILE A 197 -2.40 5.83 7.25
N VAL A 198 -3.62 5.32 7.40
CA VAL A 198 -4.70 6.04 8.09
C VAL A 198 -4.92 5.58 9.53
N SER A 199 -4.54 4.34 9.87
CA SER A 199 -4.79 3.76 11.21
C SER A 199 -3.53 3.26 11.93
N GLY A 200 -2.40 3.20 11.23
CA GLY A 200 -1.12 2.74 11.78
C GLY A 200 -1.07 1.25 12.10
N GLN A 201 -2.07 0.48 11.68
CA GLN A 201 -2.13 -0.96 11.94
C GLN A 201 -3.23 -1.64 11.11
N THR A 202 -3.11 -2.94 10.92
CA THR A 202 -4.09 -3.82 10.26
C THR A 202 -4.47 -5.03 11.12
N ASN A 203 -4.11 -5.03 12.39
CA ASN A 203 -4.46 -6.09 13.34
C ASN A 203 -5.89 -5.90 13.91
N GLY A 204 -6.40 -6.91 14.61
CA GLY A 204 -7.72 -6.86 15.25
C GLY A 204 -8.88 -6.93 14.27
N MET A 205 -8.66 -7.40 13.05
CA MET A 205 -9.73 -7.61 12.09
C MET A 205 -10.65 -8.74 12.50
N LEU A 206 -11.93 -8.51 12.24
CA LEU A 206 -12.95 -9.56 12.29
C LEU A 206 -13.42 -9.81 10.86
N ALA A 207 -13.27 -11.04 10.39
CA ALA A 207 -13.89 -11.45 9.14
C ALA A 207 -15.41 -11.24 9.25
N SER A 208 -15.99 -10.45 8.35
CA SER A 208 -17.44 -10.29 8.36
C SER A 208 -18.10 -11.60 7.95
N ALA A 209 -19.29 -11.89 8.50
CA ALA A 209 -20.08 -13.07 8.15
C ALA A 209 -20.52 -13.09 6.66
N LYS A 210 -20.20 -12.08 5.88
CA LYS A 210 -20.44 -12.00 4.43
C LYS A 210 -19.30 -12.54 3.58
N THR A 211 -18.12 -12.74 4.14
CA THR A 211 -17.10 -13.53 3.44
C THR A 211 -17.66 -14.93 3.29
N LYS A 212 -18.05 -15.29 2.08
CA LYS A 212 -18.48 -16.66 1.72
C LYS A 212 -17.35 -17.70 1.76
N ALA A 213 -16.21 -17.36 2.34
CA ALA A 213 -15.24 -18.36 2.71
C ALA A 213 -15.89 -19.22 3.79
N PRO A 214 -16.27 -20.50 3.50
CA PRO A 214 -16.62 -21.40 4.57
C PRO A 214 -15.47 -21.36 5.57
N ALA A 215 -15.76 -21.45 6.85
CA ALA A 215 -14.77 -21.52 7.92
C ALA A 215 -13.73 -22.67 7.75
N THR A 216 -13.85 -23.44 6.69
CA THR A 216 -12.99 -24.56 6.27
C THR A 216 -12.12 -24.26 5.06
N VAL A 217 -12.38 -23.19 4.29
CA VAL A 217 -11.40 -22.69 3.30
C VAL A 217 -10.42 -21.88 4.09
N ALA A 218 -9.20 -22.38 4.12
CA ALA A 218 -8.11 -21.75 4.80
C ALA A 218 -8.15 -20.25 4.57
N VAL A 219 -8.54 -19.53 5.61
CA VAL A 219 -8.40 -18.07 5.76
C VAL A 219 -6.93 -17.56 5.61
N PRO A 220 -5.93 -18.40 5.26
CA PRO A 220 -4.55 -18.02 5.10
C PRO A 220 -4.26 -17.09 3.93
N SER A 221 -5.21 -16.82 3.04
CA SER A 221 -4.90 -15.95 1.89
C SER A 221 -5.06 -14.46 2.17
N TYR A 222 -5.89 -14.09 3.16
CA TYR A 222 -6.18 -12.68 3.46
C TYR A 222 -5.70 -12.24 4.83
N PHE A 223 -5.58 -13.14 5.78
CA PHE A 223 -5.28 -12.88 7.17
C PHE A 223 -4.32 -13.91 7.77
N ILE A 224 -3.53 -13.47 8.73
CA ILE A 224 -2.79 -14.35 9.65
C ILE A 224 -3.20 -14.04 11.08
N ASN A 225 -3.04 -15.02 11.96
CA ASN A 225 -3.26 -14.83 13.39
C ASN A 225 -2.20 -13.84 13.94
N ASP A 226 -2.63 -12.80 14.62
CA ASP A 226 -1.75 -11.78 15.20
C ASP A 226 -1.07 -12.21 16.51
N GLY A 227 -1.36 -13.40 17.00
CA GLY A 227 -0.85 -13.94 18.27
C GLY A 227 -1.47 -13.31 19.52
N GLN A 228 -2.43 -12.40 19.36
CA GLN A 228 -3.10 -11.68 20.45
C GLN A 228 -4.61 -11.96 20.51
N GLY A 229 -5.07 -12.93 19.74
CA GLY A 229 -6.46 -13.32 19.66
C GLY A 229 -7.25 -12.64 18.55
N GLY A 230 -6.58 -11.90 17.70
CA GLY A 230 -7.12 -11.28 16.48
C GLY A 230 -6.40 -11.76 15.23
N MET A 231 -6.66 -11.06 14.12
CA MET A 231 -6.07 -11.34 12.83
C MET A 231 -5.43 -10.05 12.25
N THR A 232 -4.32 -10.23 11.55
CA THR A 232 -3.67 -9.17 10.76
C THR A 232 -3.94 -9.39 9.28
N MET A 233 -4.32 -8.35 8.58
CA MET A 233 -4.53 -8.39 7.12
C MET A 233 -3.19 -8.50 6.39
N ILE A 234 -3.13 -9.38 5.40
CA ILE A 234 -1.93 -9.62 4.58
C ILE A 234 -2.22 -9.62 3.06
N ASN A 235 -3.49 -9.49 2.66
CA ASN A 235 -3.88 -9.46 1.25
C ASN A 235 -5.03 -8.48 1.00
N ASP A 236 -5.30 -8.21 -0.28
CA ASP A 236 -6.39 -7.33 -0.69
C ASP A 236 -7.74 -7.93 -0.37
N VAL A 237 -8.54 -7.13 0.28
CA VAL A 237 -9.95 -7.39 0.56
C VAL A 237 -10.72 -6.10 0.40
N ASP A 238 -11.98 -6.22 0.06
CA ASP A 238 -12.86 -5.07 -0.11
C ASP A 238 -13.58 -4.70 1.19
N PRO A 239 -13.92 -3.42 1.40
CA PRO A 239 -14.69 -3.02 2.57
C PRO A 239 -16.11 -3.55 2.50
N ALA A 240 -16.60 -4.08 3.61
CA ALA A 240 -17.98 -4.51 3.72
C ALA A 240 -18.94 -3.33 3.53
N SER A 241 -20.02 -3.55 2.77
CA SER A 241 -21.04 -2.55 2.49
C SER A 241 -20.70 -1.50 1.45
N ASP A 242 -19.54 -1.54 0.81
CA ASP A 242 -19.29 -0.77 -0.40
C ASP A 242 -20.03 -1.41 -1.59
N VAL A 243 -20.69 -0.58 -2.39
CA VAL A 243 -21.48 -1.03 -3.56
C VAL A 243 -20.62 -1.56 -4.69
N CYS A 244 -19.35 -1.15 -4.75
CA CYS A 244 -18.38 -1.58 -5.76
C CYS A 244 -17.58 -2.80 -5.34
N SER A 245 -17.67 -3.20 -4.07
CA SER A 245 -16.90 -4.30 -3.50
C SER A 245 -17.36 -5.66 -4.01
N ASN A 246 -16.41 -6.56 -4.21
CA ASN A 246 -16.70 -7.97 -4.48
C ASN A 246 -17.39 -8.61 -3.27
N PRO A 247 -18.63 -9.09 -3.40
CA PRO A 247 -19.38 -9.61 -2.26
C PRO A 247 -18.80 -10.88 -1.62
N ASN A 248 -17.81 -11.50 -2.28
CA ASN A 248 -17.15 -12.70 -1.78
C ASN A 248 -15.91 -12.43 -0.93
N ASP A 249 -15.34 -11.22 -1.04
CA ASP A 249 -14.05 -10.85 -0.44
C ASP A 249 -14.16 -9.63 0.49
N GLN A 250 -15.35 -9.37 1.03
CA GLN A 250 -15.61 -8.23 1.90
C GLN A 250 -15.26 -8.52 3.35
N VAL A 251 -14.66 -7.52 4.01
CA VAL A 251 -14.37 -7.56 5.45
C VAL A 251 -14.81 -6.27 6.13
N SER A 252 -15.03 -6.37 7.42
CA SER A 252 -15.20 -5.22 8.31
C SER A 252 -14.02 -5.13 9.24
N MET A 253 -13.53 -3.92 9.42
CA MET A 253 -12.51 -3.58 10.40
C MET A 253 -13.02 -2.43 11.26
N SER A 254 -12.70 -2.46 12.53
CA SER A 254 -13.00 -1.37 13.45
C SER A 254 -11.73 -0.99 14.22
N GLY A 255 -11.56 0.28 14.50
CA GLY A 255 -10.40 0.81 15.20
C GLY A 255 -10.32 2.31 15.05
N ARG A 256 -9.34 2.90 15.71
CA ARG A 256 -9.06 4.34 15.57
C ARG A 256 -8.27 4.59 14.30
N ASN A 257 -8.51 5.75 13.70
CA ASN A 257 -7.79 6.25 12.55
C ASN A 257 -7.52 7.76 12.70
N ILE A 258 -6.76 8.33 11.78
CA ILE A 258 -6.42 9.77 11.83
C ILE A 258 -7.63 10.71 11.79
N GLY A 259 -8.79 10.24 11.37
CA GLY A 259 -10.04 11.00 11.40
C GLY A 259 -10.66 11.09 12.79
N ASP A 260 -10.17 10.31 13.76
CA ASP A 260 -10.62 10.33 15.16
C ASP A 260 -9.81 11.30 16.03
N LEU A 261 -8.79 11.95 15.47
CA LEU A 261 -7.93 12.92 16.15
C LEU A 261 -8.47 14.34 16.00
#